data_d12ac16d82c375f2fb031316e335eb6b
#
_entry.id   d12ac16d82c375f2fb031316e335eb6b
#
_cell.length_a   1.000
_cell.length_b   1.000
_cell.length_c   1.000
_cell.angle_alpha   90.00
_cell.angle_beta   90.00
_cell.angle_gamma   90.00
#
_symmetry.space_group_name_H-M   'P 1'
#
loop_
_entity.id
_entity.type
_entity.pdbx_description
1 polymer ?
#
loop_
_entity_poly.entity_id
_entity_poly.type
_entity_poly.pdbx_seq_one_letter_code
_entity_poly.pdbx_strand_id
1 'polypeptide(L)'
;MLTLLSFLAGWAEGWTASGRPDVSISWEQSADGRPKQAAWMSVQGPAAWGQLTVWESGEVAVEAMSVETGELVLSEQLAVASDYELLAIIRRLVAACEV
;
A
#
# COMPACT_ATOMS: atom_id res chain seq x y z
N MET A 1 -17.73 -10.92 -5.16
CA MET A 1 -16.56 -10.63 -5.98
C MET A 1 -15.57 -9.79 -5.19
N LEU A 2 -14.33 -10.23 -5.13
CA LEU A 2 -13.28 -9.45 -4.45
C LEU A 2 -12.91 -8.24 -5.31
N THR A 3 -12.89 -7.07 -4.68
CA THR A 3 -12.40 -5.86 -5.32
C THR A 3 -10.94 -5.66 -4.96
N LEU A 4 -10.26 -4.77 -5.67
CA LEU A 4 -8.88 -4.40 -5.33
C LEU A 4 -8.81 -3.83 -3.91
N LEU A 5 -9.81 -3.06 -3.50
CA LEU A 5 -9.85 -2.49 -2.16
C LEU A 5 -9.97 -3.57 -1.09
N SER A 6 -10.83 -4.58 -1.32
CA SER A 6 -10.99 -5.70 -0.41
C SER A 6 -9.69 -6.53 -0.31
N PHE A 7 -9.01 -6.70 -1.43
CA PHE A 7 -7.73 -7.40 -1.45
C PHE A 7 -6.71 -6.68 -0.58
N LEU A 8 -6.59 -5.36 -0.74
CA LEU A 8 -5.66 -4.57 0.04
C LEU A 8 -5.93 -4.70 1.54
N ALA A 9 -7.20 -4.56 1.93
CA ALA A 9 -7.62 -4.68 3.33
C ALA A 9 -7.24 -6.05 3.91
N GLY A 10 -7.55 -7.12 3.19
CA GLY A 10 -7.24 -8.48 3.65
C GLY A 10 -5.74 -8.71 3.77
N TRP A 11 -4.97 -8.20 2.82
CA TRP A 11 -3.52 -8.32 2.87
C TRP A 11 -2.94 -7.59 4.09
N ALA A 12 -3.40 -6.36 4.34
CA ALA A 12 -2.92 -5.56 5.46
C ALA A 12 -3.26 -6.22 6.81
N GLU A 13 -4.45 -6.77 6.93
CA GLU A 13 -4.86 -7.50 8.14
C GLU A 13 -3.99 -8.74 8.35
N GLY A 14 -3.69 -9.47 7.29
CA GLY A 14 -2.81 -10.63 7.36
C GLY A 14 -1.41 -10.27 7.80
N TRP A 15 -0.89 -9.15 7.34
CA TRP A 15 0.42 -8.65 7.76
C TRP A 15 0.43 -8.37 9.27
N THR A 16 -0.57 -7.65 9.77
CA THR A 16 -0.68 -7.33 11.17
C THR A 16 -0.73 -8.60 12.03
N ALA A 17 -1.47 -9.60 11.57
CA ALA A 17 -1.58 -10.89 12.26
C ALA A 17 -0.27 -11.69 12.24
N SER A 18 0.63 -11.43 11.28
CA SER A 18 1.90 -12.16 11.17
C SER A 18 2.90 -11.79 12.28
N GLY A 19 2.68 -10.66 12.95
CA GLY A 19 3.52 -10.26 14.10
C GLY A 19 4.90 -9.75 13.75
N ARG A 20 5.10 -9.22 12.56
CA ARG A 20 6.41 -8.64 12.18
C ARG A 20 6.59 -7.28 12.82
N PRO A 21 7.53 -7.13 13.77
CA PRO A 21 7.63 -5.90 14.56
C PRO A 21 8.45 -4.79 13.89
N ASP A 22 9.24 -5.10 12.88
CA ASP A 22 10.15 -4.16 12.24
C ASP A 22 9.46 -3.26 11.20
N VAL A 23 8.30 -3.67 10.71
CA VAL A 23 7.52 -2.90 9.73
C VAL A 23 6.08 -2.80 10.21
N SER A 24 5.61 -1.58 10.36
CA SER A 24 4.22 -1.30 10.76
C SER A 24 3.39 -0.96 9.54
N ILE A 25 2.21 -1.56 9.46
CA ILE A 25 1.27 -1.29 8.36
C ILE A 25 -0.08 -0.90 8.95
N SER A 26 -0.63 0.20 8.43
CA SER A 26 -2.00 0.61 8.72
C SER A 26 -2.72 0.85 7.41
N TRP A 27 -4.04 0.69 7.39
CA TRP A 27 -4.82 0.92 6.20
C TRP A 27 -6.14 1.58 6.55
N GLU A 28 -6.69 2.32 5.58
CA GLU A 28 -7.98 2.96 5.70
C GLU A 28 -8.69 2.92 4.35
N GLN A 29 -9.98 3.11 4.38
CA GLN A 29 -10.81 3.11 3.19
C GLN A 29 -11.66 4.38 3.20
N SER A 30 -11.92 4.93 2.02
CA SER A 30 -12.76 6.12 1.91
C SER A 30 -14.17 5.85 2.42
N ALA A 31 -14.79 6.88 2.97
CA ALA A 31 -16.17 6.78 3.47
C ALA A 31 -17.15 6.55 2.33
N ASP A 32 -18.26 5.91 2.66
CA ASP A 32 -19.35 5.67 1.71
C ASP A 32 -19.89 6.99 1.15
N GLY A 33 -20.42 6.91 -0.05
CA GLY A 33 -21.04 8.04 -0.71
C GLY A 33 -20.14 8.78 -1.70
N ARG A 34 -18.89 8.41 -1.80
CA ARG A 34 -18.01 8.94 -2.83
C ARG A 34 -18.29 8.30 -4.18
N PRO A 35 -18.25 9.07 -5.28
CA PRO A 35 -18.39 8.49 -6.62
C PRO A 35 -17.32 7.46 -6.94
N LYS A 36 -16.13 7.61 -6.37
CA LYS A 36 -14.99 6.73 -6.60
C LYS A 36 -14.39 6.33 -5.27
N GLN A 37 -14.46 5.06 -4.96
CA GLN A 37 -13.93 4.53 -3.71
C GLN A 37 -12.41 4.38 -3.79
N ALA A 38 -11.74 4.58 -2.67
CA ALA A 38 -10.30 4.41 -2.56
C ALA A 38 -9.97 3.78 -1.21
N ALA A 39 -8.83 3.07 -1.18
CA ALA A 39 -8.23 2.59 0.06
C ALA A 39 -6.75 2.96 0.02
N TRP A 40 -6.18 3.22 1.17
CA TRP A 40 -4.76 3.54 1.26
C TRP A 40 -4.12 2.80 2.41
N MET A 41 -2.85 2.49 2.22
CA MET A 41 -2.06 1.76 3.16
C MET A 41 -0.78 2.54 3.45
N SER A 42 -0.47 2.70 4.73
CA SER A 42 0.78 3.34 5.16
C SER A 42 1.71 2.28 5.70
N VAL A 43 2.98 2.37 5.31
CA VAL A 43 4.02 1.42 5.71
C VAL A 43 5.15 2.20 6.37
N GLN A 44 5.51 1.81 7.58
CA GLN A 44 6.63 2.42 8.32
C GLN A 44 7.64 1.34 8.64
N GLY A 45 8.80 1.42 8.01
CA GLY A 45 9.90 0.49 8.22
C GLY A 45 11.17 1.21 8.62
N PRO A 46 12.26 0.48 8.89
CA PRO A 46 13.51 1.08 9.31
C PRO A 46 14.22 1.90 8.23
N ALA A 47 13.98 1.58 6.96
CA ALA A 47 14.65 2.25 5.85
C ALA A 47 13.82 3.37 5.23
N ALA A 48 12.50 3.21 5.18
CA ALA A 48 11.63 4.18 4.53
C ALA A 48 10.22 4.12 5.08
N TRP A 49 9.49 5.21 4.88
CA TRP A 49 8.07 5.30 5.13
C TRP A 49 7.37 5.46 3.78
N GLY A 50 6.33 4.67 3.56
CA GLY A 50 5.65 4.68 2.28
C GLY A 50 4.14 4.71 2.40
N GLN A 51 3.51 5.00 1.27
CA GLN A 51 2.06 5.02 1.17
C GLN A 51 1.65 4.50 -0.20
N LEU A 52 0.59 3.71 -0.21
CA LEU A 52 0.00 3.19 -1.43
C LEU A 52 -1.48 3.50 -1.40
N THR A 53 -1.98 4.11 -2.46
CA THR A 53 -3.40 4.41 -2.62
C THR A 53 -3.94 3.63 -3.82
N VAL A 54 -5.05 2.94 -3.63
CA VAL A 54 -5.71 2.16 -4.68
C VAL A 54 -7.12 2.69 -4.85
N TRP A 55 -7.50 3.00 -6.08
CA TRP A 55 -8.87 3.36 -6.42
C TRP A 55 -9.59 2.16 -7.02
N GLU A 56 -10.89 2.11 -6.83
CA GLU A 56 -11.70 0.98 -7.31
C GLU A 56 -11.61 0.79 -8.83
N SER A 57 -11.27 1.84 -9.56
CA SER A 57 -11.08 1.78 -11.01
C SER A 57 -9.76 1.12 -11.42
N GLY A 58 -8.88 0.77 -10.46
CA GLY A 58 -7.61 0.12 -10.75
C GLY A 58 -6.40 1.05 -10.75
N GLU A 59 -6.60 2.34 -10.59
CA GLU A 59 -5.49 3.28 -10.48
C GLU A 59 -4.77 3.08 -9.15
N VAL A 60 -3.44 3.18 -9.16
CA VAL A 60 -2.61 3.01 -7.98
C VAL A 60 -1.56 4.11 -7.95
N ALA A 61 -1.41 4.75 -6.81
CA ALA A 61 -0.31 5.67 -6.54
C ALA A 61 0.50 5.10 -5.39
N VAL A 62 1.81 4.99 -5.58
CA VAL A 62 2.72 4.44 -4.56
C VAL A 62 3.94 5.34 -4.43
N GLU A 63 4.33 5.62 -3.20
CA GLU A 63 5.53 6.40 -2.92
C GLU A 63 6.15 5.97 -1.60
N ALA A 64 7.46 6.14 -1.50
CA ALA A 64 8.19 5.87 -0.28
C ALA A 64 9.33 6.89 -0.14
N MET A 65 9.56 7.32 1.09
CA MET A 65 10.58 8.33 1.42
C MET A 65 11.58 7.72 2.39
N SER A 66 12.87 7.90 2.09
CA SER A 66 13.94 7.43 2.96
C SER A 66 13.85 8.14 4.32
N VAL A 67 13.91 7.35 5.40
CA VAL A 67 13.94 7.89 6.76
C VAL A 67 15.24 8.66 6.99
N GLU A 68 16.34 8.20 6.40
CA GLU A 68 17.66 8.79 6.59
C GLU A 68 17.83 10.12 5.85
N THR A 69 17.40 10.18 4.58
CA THR A 69 17.68 11.34 3.74
C THR A 69 16.48 12.24 3.49
N GLY A 70 15.28 11.73 3.69
CA GLY A 70 14.04 12.45 3.35
C GLY A 70 13.76 12.48 1.85
N GLU A 71 14.54 11.78 1.04
CA GLU A 71 14.33 11.74 -0.39
C GLU A 71 13.40 10.61 -0.80
N LEU A 72 12.66 10.80 -1.89
CA LEU A 72 11.81 9.76 -2.44
C LEU A 72 12.67 8.65 -3.04
N VAL A 73 12.42 7.42 -2.60
CA VAL A 73 13.10 6.22 -3.12
C VAL A 73 12.17 5.41 -4.02
N LEU A 74 10.90 5.73 -4.01
CA LEU A 74 9.89 5.10 -4.85
C LEU A 74 8.79 6.11 -5.09
N SER A 75 8.38 6.30 -6.34
CA SER A 75 7.29 7.19 -6.69
C SER A 75 6.76 6.78 -8.05
N GLU A 76 5.57 6.15 -8.08
CA GLU A 76 4.98 5.68 -9.32
C GLU A 76 3.47 5.83 -9.29
N GLN A 77 2.90 6.05 -10.47
CA GLN A 77 1.46 6.00 -10.69
C GLN A 77 1.20 4.95 -11.77
N LEU A 78 0.36 3.99 -11.45
CA LEU A 78 0.15 2.80 -12.26
C LEU A 78 -1.34 2.50 -12.38
N ALA A 79 -1.68 1.60 -13.28
CA ALA A 79 -3.01 1.01 -13.36
C ALA A 79 -2.85 -0.49 -13.27
N VAL A 80 -3.69 -1.14 -12.47
CA VAL A 80 -3.66 -2.58 -12.30
C VAL A 80 -5.00 -3.18 -12.69
N ALA A 81 -4.96 -4.36 -13.27
CA ALA A 81 -6.15 -5.08 -13.72
C ALA A 81 -6.48 -6.28 -12.83
N SER A 82 -5.61 -6.63 -11.89
CA SER A 82 -5.80 -7.82 -11.07
C SER A 82 -5.17 -7.67 -9.69
N ASP A 83 -5.59 -8.52 -8.77
CA ASP A 83 -5.00 -8.62 -7.43
C ASP A 83 -3.53 -9.00 -7.50
N TYR A 84 -3.17 -9.81 -8.48
CA TYR A 84 -1.80 -10.26 -8.68
C TYR A 84 -0.88 -9.08 -8.97
N GLU A 85 -1.30 -8.18 -9.84
CA GLU A 85 -0.53 -6.99 -10.16
C GLU A 85 -0.41 -6.06 -8.94
N LEU A 86 -1.50 -5.90 -8.18
CA LEU A 86 -1.49 -5.10 -6.97
C LEU A 86 -0.53 -5.69 -5.93
N LEU A 87 -0.53 -7.01 -5.77
CA LEU A 87 0.36 -7.67 -4.83
C LEU A 87 1.83 -7.40 -5.16
N ALA A 88 2.19 -7.39 -6.44
CA ALA A 88 3.55 -7.09 -6.85
C ALA A 88 3.97 -5.68 -6.42
N ILE A 89 3.07 -4.71 -6.53
CA ILE A 89 3.34 -3.33 -6.10
C ILE A 89 3.48 -3.25 -4.59
N ILE A 90 2.60 -3.92 -3.85
CA ILE A 90 2.66 -3.97 -2.38
C ILE A 90 4.01 -4.53 -1.92
N ARG A 91 4.45 -5.61 -2.54
CA ARG A 91 5.74 -6.24 -2.19
C ARG A 91 6.92 -5.31 -2.44
N ARG A 92 6.88 -4.56 -3.54
CA ARG A 92 7.93 -3.59 -3.84
C ARG A 92 7.97 -2.49 -2.77
N LEU A 93 6.81 -2.00 -2.36
CA LEU A 93 6.72 -0.96 -1.34
C LEU A 93 7.27 -1.47 0.00
N VAL A 94 6.85 -2.63 0.44
CA VAL A 94 7.31 -3.22 1.70
C VAL A 94 8.81 -3.46 1.66
N ALA A 95 9.34 -3.99 0.57
CA ALA A 95 10.76 -4.23 0.41
C ALA A 95 11.56 -2.93 0.50
N ALA A 96 11.07 -1.84 -0.07
CA ALA A 96 11.73 -0.54 0.01
C ALA A 96 11.78 0.00 1.44
N CYS A 97 10.81 -0.35 2.27
CA CYS A 97 10.73 0.13 3.66
C CYS A 97 11.51 -0.74 4.64
N GLU A 98 11.72 -2.01 4.32
CA GLU A 98 12.38 -2.98 5.21
C GLU A 98 13.89 -2.82 5.27
N VAL A 99 14.49 -2.39 4.21
CA VAL A 99 15.96 -2.48 4.05
C VAL A 99 16.69 -1.28 4.62
#